data_a615e68cb604e7bdd805962a9e86bc27
#
_entry.id   a615e68cb604e7bdd805962a9e86bc27
#
_cell.length_a   1.000
_cell.length_b   1.000
_cell.length_c   1.000
_cell.angle_alpha   90.00
_cell.angle_beta   90.00
_cell.angle_gamma   90.00
#
_symmetry.space_group_name_H-M   'P 1'
#
loop_
_entity.id
_entity.type
_entity.pdbx_description
1 polymer ?
#
loop_
_entity_poly.entity_id
_entity_poly.type
_entity_poly.pdbx_seq_one_letter_code
_entity_poly.pdbx_strand_id
1 'polypeptide(L)'
;MTSVRLGPRTRTLGTLSPMTTHERPFGRYFEDFEPGDVYKHWPGKTITEYDDHLFCMITMNHHPLHTDAWFAETQTQFGKNVVVGNLVYSLVLGMSVPDVSGVAIANLEVETLQHKKPTFHGDTIYAETRVLEKKESSSKPDRGIVSVETFGFNQRGEEVCYFKRKVMVWTNPDPSVVAATSRSCRMTA
;
A
#
# COMPACT_ATOMS: atom_id res chain seq x y z
N MET A 1 61.49 -38.45 22.06
CA MET A 1 60.43 -37.48 22.46
C MET A 1 60.65 -36.20 21.68
N THR A 2 59.92 -36.03 20.58
CA THR A 2 60.07 -34.91 19.63
C THR A 2 58.99 -33.89 19.92
N SER A 3 59.35 -32.73 20.47
CA SER A 3 58.44 -31.62 20.76
C SER A 3 58.07 -30.87 19.50
N VAL A 4 56.78 -30.90 19.12
CA VAL A 4 56.23 -30.10 18.03
C VAL A 4 55.79 -28.75 18.61
N ARG A 5 56.49 -27.67 18.23
CA ARG A 5 56.07 -26.30 18.60
C ARG A 5 55.02 -25.83 17.55
N LEU A 6 53.78 -25.61 18.00
CA LEU A 6 52.77 -24.93 17.23
C LEU A 6 52.99 -23.41 17.31
N GLY A 7 53.39 -22.80 16.20
CA GLY A 7 53.46 -21.34 16.10
C GLY A 7 52.10 -20.68 16.05
N PRO A 8 51.95 -19.40 16.48
CA PRO A 8 50.69 -18.71 16.49
C PRO A 8 50.18 -18.51 15.04
N ARG A 9 49.00 -19.04 14.75
CA ARG A 9 48.25 -18.74 13.50
C ARG A 9 47.64 -17.33 13.65
N THR A 10 48.26 -16.33 13.07
CA THR A 10 47.65 -14.99 12.87
C THR A 10 46.51 -15.17 11.85
N ARG A 11 45.27 -15.10 12.33
CA ARG A 11 44.09 -14.97 11.48
C ARG A 11 44.10 -13.57 10.90
N THR A 12 44.46 -13.40 9.64
CA THR A 12 44.22 -12.16 8.89
C THR A 12 42.73 -11.93 8.83
N LEU A 13 42.24 -10.91 9.56
CA LEU A 13 40.87 -10.39 9.40
C LEU A 13 40.78 -9.84 7.97
N GLY A 14 40.07 -10.58 7.09
CA GLY A 14 39.76 -10.08 5.77
C GLY A 14 39.06 -8.74 5.87
N THR A 15 39.47 -7.78 5.07
CA THR A 15 38.79 -6.50 4.89
C THR A 15 37.35 -6.74 4.52
N LEU A 16 36.41 -6.42 5.40
CA LEU A 16 34.98 -6.44 5.10
C LEU A 16 34.76 -5.47 3.92
N SER A 17 34.09 -5.95 2.87
CA SER A 17 33.61 -5.08 1.80
C SER A 17 32.75 -3.95 2.41
N PRO A 18 32.80 -2.72 1.86
CA PRO A 18 31.98 -1.63 2.36
C PRO A 18 30.52 -2.04 2.34
N MET A 19 29.82 -1.83 3.48
CA MET A 19 28.38 -2.11 3.58
C MET A 19 27.63 -1.15 2.68
N THR A 20 26.79 -1.69 1.78
CA THR A 20 25.88 -0.93 0.94
C THR A 20 24.51 -0.88 1.62
N THR A 21 24.00 0.31 1.88
CA THR A 21 22.64 0.49 2.40
C THR A 21 21.66 0.57 1.23
N HIS A 22 20.65 -0.27 1.27
CA HIS A 22 19.54 -0.25 0.30
C HIS A 22 18.30 0.26 1.00
N GLU A 23 17.77 1.39 0.53
CA GLU A 23 16.50 1.93 1.01
C GLU A 23 15.36 1.39 0.13
N ARG A 24 14.25 1.02 0.77
CA ARG A 24 13.03 0.66 0.06
C ARG A 24 12.24 1.93 -0.20
N PRO A 25 11.99 2.32 -1.46
CA PRO A 25 11.14 3.47 -1.75
C PRO A 25 9.73 3.22 -1.23
N PHE A 26 9.12 4.25 -0.66
CA PHE A 26 7.75 4.22 -0.15
C PHE A 26 6.99 5.43 -0.68
N GLY A 27 6.14 5.20 -1.68
CA GLY A 27 5.46 6.23 -2.45
C GLY A 27 6.29 6.73 -3.63
N ARG A 28 5.71 7.65 -4.37
CA ARG A 28 6.28 8.29 -5.55
C ARG A 28 6.03 9.78 -5.51
N TYR A 29 6.99 10.56 -5.98
CA TYR A 29 6.83 11.99 -6.20
C TYR A 29 6.06 12.26 -7.51
N PHE A 30 5.60 13.49 -7.69
CA PHE A 30 4.78 13.88 -8.84
C PHE A 30 5.45 13.55 -10.19
N GLU A 31 6.76 13.72 -10.28
CA GLU A 31 7.55 13.48 -11.49
C GLU A 31 7.57 12.01 -11.90
N ASP A 32 7.48 11.10 -10.91
CA ASP A 32 7.58 9.64 -11.12
C ASP A 32 6.33 9.03 -11.75
N PHE A 33 5.25 9.79 -11.90
CA PHE A 33 4.02 9.32 -12.52
C PHE A 33 3.94 9.70 -13.98
N GLU A 34 3.58 8.73 -14.83
CA GLU A 34 3.22 9.00 -16.23
C GLU A 34 1.81 8.48 -16.52
N PRO A 35 0.96 9.27 -17.23
CA PRO A 35 -0.34 8.81 -17.67
C PRO A 35 -0.24 7.50 -18.47
N GLY A 36 -1.03 6.51 -18.11
CA GLY A 36 -1.00 5.17 -18.70
C GLY A 36 -0.18 4.14 -17.92
N ASP A 37 0.65 4.55 -16.96
CA ASP A 37 1.38 3.62 -16.10
C ASP A 37 0.42 2.75 -15.26
N VAL A 38 0.81 1.49 -15.07
CA VAL A 38 0.09 0.52 -14.24
C VAL A 38 0.99 0.00 -13.15
N TYR A 39 0.58 0.21 -11.90
CA TYR A 39 1.24 -0.30 -10.70
C TYR A 39 0.50 -1.51 -10.16
N LYS A 40 1.15 -2.68 -10.16
CA LYS A 40 0.62 -3.91 -9.52
C LYS A 40 1.09 -3.96 -8.07
N HIS A 41 0.14 -3.93 -7.15
CA HIS A 41 0.43 -3.88 -5.73
C HIS A 41 0.68 -5.28 -5.15
N TRP A 42 1.68 -5.37 -4.28
CA TRP A 42 2.09 -6.61 -3.62
C TRP A 42 2.45 -6.36 -2.15
N PRO A 43 2.13 -7.28 -1.23
CA PRO A 43 1.42 -8.55 -1.42
C PRO A 43 -0.10 -8.41 -1.48
N GLY A 44 -0.80 -9.49 -1.85
CA GLY A 44 -2.23 -9.65 -1.65
C GLY A 44 -2.58 -9.90 -0.17
N LYS A 45 -3.88 -9.74 0.20
CA LYS A 45 -4.38 -9.98 1.56
C LYS A 45 -5.59 -10.90 1.51
N THR A 46 -5.53 -12.03 2.23
CA THR A 46 -6.70 -12.87 2.48
C THR A 46 -7.54 -12.25 3.58
N ILE A 47 -8.83 -12.01 3.31
CA ILE A 47 -9.77 -11.47 4.29
C ILE A 47 -10.25 -12.61 5.18
N THR A 48 -10.01 -12.48 6.49
CA THR A 48 -10.50 -13.41 7.49
C THR A 48 -11.83 -12.92 8.07
N GLU A 49 -12.58 -13.81 8.71
CA GLU A 49 -13.77 -13.45 9.48
C GLU A 49 -13.44 -12.38 10.55
N TYR A 50 -12.29 -12.51 11.19
CA TYR A 50 -11.83 -11.53 12.18
C TYR A 50 -11.66 -10.13 11.60
N ASP A 51 -11.07 -10.01 10.39
CA ASP A 51 -10.89 -8.70 9.73
C ASP A 51 -12.24 -8.00 9.52
N ASP A 52 -13.25 -8.75 9.05
CA ASP A 52 -14.57 -8.22 8.73
C ASP A 52 -15.36 -7.88 10.00
N HIS A 53 -15.39 -8.76 11.00
CA HIS A 53 -16.07 -8.50 12.27
C HIS A 53 -15.44 -7.33 13.02
N LEU A 54 -14.10 -7.23 13.04
CA LEU A 54 -13.41 -6.08 13.63
C LEU A 54 -13.80 -4.77 12.91
N PHE A 55 -13.83 -4.80 11.57
CA PHE A 55 -14.24 -3.63 10.78
C PHE A 55 -15.70 -3.24 11.09
N CYS A 56 -16.61 -4.21 11.18
CA CYS A 56 -18.00 -3.97 11.59
C CYS A 56 -18.08 -3.30 12.96
N MET A 57 -17.30 -3.78 13.94
CA MET A 57 -17.30 -3.24 15.30
C MET A 57 -16.83 -1.78 15.35
N ILE A 58 -15.70 -1.48 14.71
CA ILE A 58 -15.11 -0.13 14.73
C ILE A 58 -15.90 0.89 13.89
N THR A 59 -16.65 0.43 12.89
CA THR A 59 -17.47 1.29 12.01
C THR A 59 -18.93 1.34 12.41
N MET A 60 -19.33 0.61 13.45
CA MET A 60 -20.72 0.47 13.90
C MET A 60 -21.66 -0.10 12.81
N ASN A 61 -21.13 -0.89 11.89
CA ASN A 61 -21.91 -1.58 10.87
C ASN A 61 -22.46 -2.91 11.43
N HIS A 62 -23.62 -2.83 12.08
CA HIS A 62 -24.27 -3.99 12.71
C HIS A 62 -25.24 -4.74 11.78
N HIS A 63 -25.09 -4.62 10.45
CA HIS A 63 -25.97 -5.37 9.55
C HIS A 63 -25.69 -6.88 9.64
N PRO A 64 -26.71 -7.73 9.91
CA PRO A 64 -26.51 -9.15 10.17
C PRO A 64 -25.93 -9.92 8.99
N LEU A 65 -26.05 -9.42 7.76
CA LEU A 65 -25.39 -10.01 6.57
C LEU A 65 -23.87 -10.22 6.78
N HIS A 66 -23.23 -9.35 7.58
CA HIS A 66 -21.78 -9.38 7.78
C HIS A 66 -21.33 -10.19 9.01
N THR A 67 -22.20 -10.29 10.04
CA THR A 67 -21.77 -10.79 11.36
C THR A 67 -22.63 -11.93 11.92
N ASP A 68 -23.81 -12.19 11.34
CA ASP A 68 -24.70 -13.28 11.74
C ASP A 68 -24.69 -14.35 10.65
N ALA A 69 -23.96 -15.44 10.90
CA ALA A 69 -23.83 -16.52 9.91
C ALA A 69 -25.15 -17.25 9.65
N TRP A 70 -25.99 -17.42 10.69
CA TRP A 70 -27.29 -18.06 10.54
C TRP A 70 -28.25 -17.21 9.69
N PHE A 71 -28.28 -15.91 9.94
CA PHE A 71 -29.04 -14.98 9.10
C PHE A 71 -28.56 -15.02 7.65
N ALA A 72 -27.24 -14.92 7.45
CA ALA A 72 -26.65 -14.92 6.11
C ALA A 72 -26.97 -16.21 5.33
N GLU A 73 -26.93 -17.37 6.01
CA GLU A 73 -27.24 -18.68 5.44
C GLU A 73 -28.74 -18.83 5.09
N THR A 74 -29.64 -18.41 5.99
CA THR A 74 -31.06 -18.75 5.88
C THR A 74 -31.92 -17.64 5.31
N GLN A 75 -31.49 -16.38 5.37
CA GLN A 75 -32.30 -15.21 5.01
C GLN A 75 -31.72 -14.42 3.83
N THR A 76 -30.61 -14.87 3.24
CA THR A 76 -29.99 -14.15 2.11
C THR A 76 -29.71 -15.07 0.93
N GLN A 77 -29.60 -14.49 -0.26
CA GLN A 77 -29.24 -15.21 -1.47
C GLN A 77 -27.77 -15.69 -1.49
N PHE A 78 -26.95 -15.24 -0.53
CA PHE A 78 -25.51 -15.51 -0.51
C PHE A 78 -25.17 -16.82 0.21
N GLY A 79 -26.04 -17.28 1.12
CA GLY A 79 -25.85 -18.50 1.88
C GLY A 79 -24.68 -18.48 2.88
N LYS A 80 -24.05 -17.33 3.07
CA LYS A 80 -22.93 -17.08 4.00
C LYS A 80 -22.67 -15.58 4.16
N ASN A 81 -21.90 -15.21 5.17
CA ASN A 81 -21.53 -13.79 5.38
C ASN A 81 -20.81 -13.22 4.17
N VAL A 82 -21.20 -12.00 3.81
CA VAL A 82 -20.55 -11.18 2.79
C VAL A 82 -19.66 -10.18 3.51
N VAL A 83 -18.43 -10.01 3.06
CA VAL A 83 -17.50 -8.99 3.57
C VAL A 83 -18.06 -7.60 3.31
N VAL A 84 -17.93 -6.68 4.29
CA VAL A 84 -18.32 -5.28 4.13
C VAL A 84 -17.59 -4.67 2.93
N GLY A 85 -18.34 -4.12 1.97
CA GLY A 85 -17.75 -3.53 0.76
C GLY A 85 -16.73 -2.41 1.07
N ASN A 86 -16.98 -1.61 2.09
CA ASN A 86 -16.05 -0.56 2.52
C ASN A 86 -14.75 -1.13 3.13
N LEU A 87 -14.75 -2.33 3.72
CA LEU A 87 -13.52 -3.02 4.11
C LEU A 87 -12.70 -3.38 2.87
N VAL A 88 -13.34 -3.95 1.84
CA VAL A 88 -12.68 -4.29 0.57
C VAL A 88 -12.08 -3.04 -0.08
N TYR A 89 -12.84 -1.94 -0.15
CA TYR A 89 -12.34 -0.65 -0.62
C TYR A 89 -11.12 -0.16 0.17
N SER A 90 -11.22 -0.15 1.49
CA SER A 90 -10.14 0.31 2.38
C SER A 90 -8.87 -0.53 2.23
N LEU A 91 -9.03 -1.84 2.04
CA LEU A 91 -7.93 -2.77 1.80
C LEU A 91 -7.24 -2.49 0.46
N VAL A 92 -8.01 -2.37 -0.63
CA VAL A 92 -7.49 -2.06 -1.98
C VAL A 92 -6.81 -0.70 -2.01
N LEU A 93 -7.39 0.31 -1.32
CA LEU A 93 -6.77 1.61 -1.15
C LEU A 93 -5.44 1.49 -0.39
N GLY A 94 -5.42 0.76 0.72
CA GLY A 94 -4.22 0.53 1.53
C GLY A 94 -3.10 -0.16 0.77
N MET A 95 -3.43 -1.14 -0.08
CA MET A 95 -2.46 -1.81 -0.97
C MET A 95 -1.78 -0.85 -1.93
N SER A 96 -2.49 0.20 -2.37
CA SER A 96 -1.95 1.19 -3.31
C SER A 96 -1.02 2.22 -2.65
N VAL A 97 -1.00 2.32 -1.32
CA VAL A 97 -0.23 3.35 -0.60
C VAL A 97 1.27 3.28 -0.90
N PRO A 98 1.95 2.13 -0.81
CA PRO A 98 3.39 2.07 -1.03
C PRO A 98 3.83 2.53 -2.42
N ASP A 99 2.95 2.36 -3.43
CA ASP A 99 3.28 2.66 -4.82
C ASP A 99 2.73 4.01 -5.30
N VAL A 100 1.61 4.48 -4.74
CA VAL A 100 0.89 5.64 -5.28
C VAL A 100 0.87 6.82 -4.30
N SER A 101 0.58 6.57 -3.02
CA SER A 101 0.29 7.65 -2.09
C SER A 101 1.18 7.67 -0.84
N GLY A 102 2.32 6.98 -0.84
CA GLY A 102 3.24 6.95 0.30
C GLY A 102 3.84 8.32 0.64
N VAL A 103 4.02 9.20 -0.35
CA VAL A 103 4.45 10.59 -0.16
C VAL A 103 3.32 11.59 -0.46
N ALA A 104 2.06 11.15 -0.37
CA ALA A 104 0.93 12.03 -0.61
C ALA A 104 0.74 13.05 0.51
N ILE A 105 0.32 14.25 0.13
CA ILE A 105 -0.10 15.31 1.04
C ILE A 105 -1.54 15.07 1.49
N ALA A 106 -2.40 14.69 0.53
CA ALA A 106 -3.82 14.46 0.77
C ALA A 106 -4.46 13.58 -0.31
N ASN A 107 -5.46 12.80 0.09
CA ASN A 107 -6.41 12.19 -0.80
C ASN A 107 -7.56 13.21 -0.96
N LEU A 108 -7.66 13.85 -2.14
CA LEU A 108 -8.54 15.01 -2.32
C LEU A 108 -9.98 14.59 -2.55
N GLU A 109 -10.17 13.54 -3.35
CA GLU A 109 -11.49 13.16 -3.83
C GLU A 109 -11.52 11.68 -4.21
N VAL A 110 -12.62 11.02 -3.94
CA VAL A 110 -13.00 9.75 -4.55
C VAL A 110 -14.20 10.02 -5.46
N GLU A 111 -13.95 10.08 -6.77
CA GLU A 111 -14.98 10.44 -7.77
C GLU A 111 -15.99 9.31 -7.98
N THR A 112 -15.51 8.07 -7.89
CA THR A 112 -16.32 6.87 -8.13
C THR A 112 -15.85 5.77 -7.20
N LEU A 113 -16.79 5.05 -6.60
CA LEU A 113 -16.56 3.81 -5.86
C LEU A 113 -17.63 2.80 -6.28
N GLN A 114 -17.22 1.61 -6.71
CA GLN A 114 -18.10 0.54 -7.13
C GLN A 114 -17.73 -0.77 -6.47
N HIS A 115 -18.68 -1.40 -5.80
CA HIS A 115 -18.60 -2.78 -5.34
C HIS A 115 -19.13 -3.68 -6.48
N LYS A 116 -18.23 -4.36 -7.19
CA LYS A 116 -18.54 -5.08 -8.43
C LYS A 116 -19.13 -6.48 -8.17
N LYS A 117 -18.51 -7.21 -7.24
CA LYS A 117 -18.93 -8.56 -6.86
C LYS A 117 -18.84 -8.73 -5.35
N PRO A 118 -19.66 -9.61 -4.75
CA PRO A 118 -19.54 -9.92 -3.34
C PRO A 118 -18.19 -10.59 -3.06
N THR A 119 -17.60 -10.22 -1.94
CA THR A 119 -16.37 -10.80 -1.40
C THR A 119 -16.75 -11.60 -0.14
N PHE A 120 -16.08 -12.72 0.09
CA PHE A 120 -16.36 -13.61 1.20
C PHE A 120 -15.13 -13.83 2.07
N HIS A 121 -15.32 -14.25 3.31
CA HIS A 121 -14.23 -14.68 4.18
C HIS A 121 -13.45 -15.81 3.48
N GLY A 122 -12.11 -15.70 3.49
CA GLY A 122 -11.21 -16.60 2.76
C GLY A 122 -10.85 -16.13 1.35
N ASP A 123 -11.51 -15.11 0.80
CA ASP A 123 -11.07 -14.53 -0.47
C ASP A 123 -9.77 -13.74 -0.26
N THR A 124 -8.85 -13.89 -1.21
CA THR A 124 -7.59 -13.14 -1.25
C THR A 124 -7.70 -12.02 -2.27
N ILE A 125 -7.46 -10.81 -1.83
CA ILE A 125 -7.57 -9.61 -2.66
C ILE A 125 -6.19 -9.20 -3.16
N TYR A 126 -6.12 -8.85 -4.43
CA TYR A 126 -5.01 -8.23 -5.13
C TYR A 126 -5.46 -6.90 -5.72
N ALA A 127 -4.54 -6.01 -5.99
CA ALA A 127 -4.89 -4.70 -6.52
C ALA A 127 -3.89 -4.20 -7.56
N GLU A 128 -4.38 -3.38 -8.49
CA GLU A 128 -3.57 -2.60 -9.41
C GLU A 128 -4.13 -1.20 -9.58
N THR A 129 -3.25 -0.24 -9.85
CA THR A 129 -3.63 1.16 -10.07
C THR A 129 -3.10 1.62 -11.42
N ARG A 130 -3.95 2.30 -12.20
CA ARG A 130 -3.58 2.98 -13.44
C ARG A 130 -3.58 4.48 -13.24
N VAL A 131 -2.55 5.16 -13.74
CA VAL A 131 -2.48 6.62 -13.80
C VAL A 131 -3.31 7.12 -14.98
N LEU A 132 -4.25 8.01 -14.72
CA LEU A 132 -5.11 8.59 -15.76
C LEU A 132 -4.55 9.90 -16.28
N GLU A 133 -4.18 10.80 -15.36
CA GLU A 133 -3.64 12.11 -15.66
C GLU A 133 -2.83 12.66 -14.50
N LYS A 134 -1.95 13.61 -14.76
CA LYS A 134 -1.27 14.41 -13.75
C LYS A 134 -1.34 15.88 -14.08
N LYS A 135 -1.45 16.72 -13.05
CA LYS A 135 -1.55 18.17 -13.19
C LYS A 135 -0.76 18.87 -12.10
N GLU A 136 0.10 19.80 -12.46
CA GLU A 136 0.79 20.67 -11.51
C GLU A 136 -0.21 21.50 -10.71
N SER A 137 0.13 21.80 -9.46
CA SER A 137 -0.68 22.68 -8.63
C SER A 137 -0.56 24.11 -9.12
N SER A 138 -1.70 24.77 -9.34
CA SER A 138 -1.75 26.17 -9.74
C SER A 138 -1.36 27.15 -8.62
N SER A 139 -1.39 26.69 -7.36
CA SER A 139 -1.18 27.58 -6.19
C SER A 139 0.17 27.38 -5.51
N LYS A 140 0.82 26.22 -5.68
CA LYS A 140 2.08 25.88 -5.02
C LYS A 140 2.95 25.02 -5.93
N PRO A 141 4.22 25.40 -6.16
CA PRO A 141 5.09 24.68 -7.09
C PRO A 141 5.65 23.37 -6.55
N ASP A 142 5.51 23.11 -5.24
CA ASP A 142 6.08 21.97 -4.53
C ASP A 142 5.20 20.71 -4.56
N ARG A 143 4.10 20.74 -5.34
CA ARG A 143 3.11 19.65 -5.37
C ARG A 143 2.34 19.58 -6.68
N GLY A 144 1.78 18.39 -6.95
CA GLY A 144 0.86 18.18 -8.06
C GLY A 144 -0.29 17.27 -7.67
N ILE A 145 -1.24 17.13 -8.58
CA ILE A 145 -2.42 16.27 -8.44
C ILE A 145 -2.28 15.14 -9.46
N VAL A 146 -2.43 13.91 -9.00
CA VAL A 146 -2.45 12.70 -9.83
C VAL A 146 -3.83 12.07 -9.73
N SER A 147 -4.49 11.90 -10.86
CA SER A 147 -5.76 11.17 -10.99
C SER A 147 -5.46 9.72 -11.32
N VAL A 148 -6.00 8.82 -10.53
CA VAL A 148 -5.77 7.38 -10.68
C VAL A 148 -7.07 6.60 -10.59
N GLU A 149 -7.12 5.45 -11.27
CA GLU A 149 -8.13 4.44 -11.08
C GLU A 149 -7.49 3.17 -10.50
N THR A 150 -8.17 2.55 -9.54
CA THR A 150 -7.66 1.38 -8.84
C THR A 150 -8.69 0.26 -8.89
N PHE A 151 -8.20 -0.93 -9.20
CA PHE A 151 -8.97 -2.15 -9.35
C PHE A 151 -8.58 -3.14 -8.26
N GLY A 152 -9.56 -3.73 -7.59
CA GLY A 152 -9.39 -4.84 -6.67
C GLY A 152 -9.92 -6.12 -7.29
N PHE A 153 -9.11 -7.19 -7.25
CA PHE A 153 -9.44 -8.50 -7.78
C PHE A 153 -9.36 -9.56 -6.69
N ASN A 154 -10.21 -10.57 -6.77
CA ASN A 154 -10.04 -11.76 -5.94
C ASN A 154 -9.03 -12.74 -6.57
N GLN A 155 -8.74 -13.86 -5.88
CA GLN A 155 -7.79 -14.90 -6.33
C GLN A 155 -8.19 -15.59 -7.64
N ARG A 156 -9.41 -15.39 -8.11
CA ARG A 156 -9.93 -15.93 -9.39
C ARG A 156 -9.84 -14.91 -10.53
N GLY A 157 -9.27 -13.72 -10.26
CA GLY A 157 -9.18 -12.63 -11.23
C GLY A 157 -10.51 -11.89 -11.45
N GLU A 158 -11.51 -12.09 -10.58
CA GLU A 158 -12.77 -11.38 -10.67
C GLU A 158 -12.64 -10.01 -10.01
N GLU A 159 -13.05 -8.96 -10.71
CA GLU A 159 -13.08 -7.59 -10.18
C GLU A 159 -14.15 -7.47 -9.10
N VAL A 160 -13.72 -7.15 -7.89
CA VAL A 160 -14.60 -7.01 -6.71
C VAL A 160 -14.78 -5.56 -6.27
N CYS A 161 -13.80 -4.70 -6.58
CA CYS A 161 -13.81 -3.29 -6.22
C CYS A 161 -13.16 -2.45 -7.31
N TYR A 162 -13.74 -1.31 -7.59
CA TYR A 162 -13.18 -0.28 -8.47
C TYR A 162 -13.40 1.10 -7.87
N PHE A 163 -12.38 1.94 -7.93
CA PHE A 163 -12.57 3.36 -7.60
C PHE A 163 -11.61 4.25 -8.38
N LYS A 164 -12.05 5.50 -8.56
CA LYS A 164 -11.29 6.58 -9.16
C LYS A 164 -11.09 7.68 -8.13
N ARG A 165 -9.86 8.18 -7.98
CA ARG A 165 -9.52 9.21 -6.98
C ARG A 165 -8.50 10.20 -7.49
N LYS A 166 -8.41 11.36 -6.82
CA LYS A 166 -7.37 12.36 -6.99
C LYS A 166 -6.50 12.43 -5.74
N VAL A 167 -5.21 12.35 -5.93
CA VAL A 167 -4.20 12.39 -4.87
C VAL A 167 -3.30 13.58 -5.08
N MET A 168 -3.09 14.40 -4.06
CA MET A 168 -2.09 15.43 -4.04
C MET A 168 -0.78 14.86 -3.51
N VAL A 169 0.28 14.94 -4.30
CA VAL A 169 1.60 14.41 -3.98
C VAL A 169 2.65 15.52 -4.03
N TRP A 170 3.71 15.37 -3.27
CA TRP A 170 4.86 16.28 -3.35
C TRP A 170 5.59 16.13 -4.68
N THR A 171 6.19 17.22 -5.16
CA THR A 171 7.25 17.16 -6.16
C THR A 171 8.53 16.64 -5.51
N ASN A 172 9.43 16.07 -6.32
CA ASN A 172 10.72 15.60 -5.82
C ASN A 172 11.48 16.77 -5.20
N PRO A 173 11.86 16.71 -3.92
CA PRO A 173 12.61 17.78 -3.31
C PRO A 173 13.98 17.92 -4.00
N ASP A 174 14.36 19.16 -4.30
CA ASP A 174 15.68 19.44 -4.88
C ASP A 174 16.78 18.77 -4.03
N PRO A 175 17.64 17.95 -4.62
CA PRO A 175 18.72 17.26 -3.89
C PRO A 175 19.61 18.21 -3.08
N SER A 176 19.78 19.47 -3.51
CA SER A 176 20.53 20.50 -2.78
C SER A 176 19.84 20.91 -1.47
N VAL A 177 18.50 20.91 -1.42
CA VAL A 177 17.71 21.24 -0.23
C VAL A 177 17.75 20.09 0.77
N VAL A 178 17.62 18.83 0.30
CA VAL A 178 17.68 17.63 1.14
C VAL A 178 19.07 17.51 1.82
N ALA A 179 20.15 17.78 1.09
CA ALA A 179 21.50 17.75 1.62
C ALA A 179 21.73 18.82 2.70
N ALA A 180 21.12 19.99 2.60
CA ALA A 180 21.20 21.06 3.59
C ALA A 180 20.46 20.70 4.88
N THR A 181 19.28 20.12 4.77
CA THR A 181 18.44 19.71 5.93
C THR A 181 19.06 18.55 6.71
N SER A 182 19.67 17.59 6.01
CA SER A 182 20.36 16.46 6.64
C SER A 182 21.63 16.86 7.39
N ARG A 183 22.32 17.93 6.98
CA ARG A 183 23.47 18.50 7.70
C ARG A 183 23.05 19.24 8.98
N SER A 184 21.93 19.95 8.96
CA SER A 184 21.41 20.65 10.13
C SER A 184 20.99 19.70 11.25
N CYS A 185 20.42 18.55 10.93
CA CYS A 185 19.99 17.56 11.92
C CYS A 185 21.16 16.83 12.62
N ARG A 186 22.38 16.81 12.01
CA ARG A 186 23.57 16.19 12.61
C ARG A 186 24.36 17.12 13.56
N MET A 187 24.05 18.41 13.61
CA MET A 187 24.75 19.37 14.46
C MET A 187 24.07 19.60 15.82
N THR A 188 22.95 18.93 16.12
CA THR A 188 22.20 19.05 17.37
C THR A 188 22.09 17.73 18.17
N ALA A 189 23.00 16.77 17.91
CA ALA A 189 23.11 15.52 18.68
C ALA A 189 24.40 15.47 19.46
#